data_8ebdb8f17189a44b7f1ef98521d5f307
#
_entry.id   8ebdb8f17189a44b7f1ef98521d5f307
#
_cell.length_a   1.000
_cell.length_b   1.000
_cell.length_c   1.000
_cell.angle_alpha   90.00
_cell.angle_beta   90.00
_cell.angle_gamma   90.00
#
_symmetry.space_group_name_H-M   'P 1'
#
loop_
_entity.id
_entity.type
_entity.pdbx_description
1 polymer ?
#
loop_
_entity_poly.entity_id
_entity_poly.type
_entity_poly.pdbx_seq_one_letter_code
_entity_poly.pdbx_strand_id
1 'polypeptide(L)' 'MYQGHIELTKQDILEKEFKIDARGYRLQEVDKFLDIIIRDYNEYDNIISALENDKRQLANENQELKQ' A
#
# COMPACT_ATOMS: atom_id res chain seq x y z
N MET A 1 -8.75 -1.27 -15.07
CA MET A 1 -8.82 -1.09 -13.61
C MET A 1 -7.49 -1.47 -12.97
N TYR A 2 -6.94 -0.63 -12.14
CA TYR A 2 -5.68 -0.92 -11.47
C TYR A 2 -5.87 -2.04 -10.43
N GLN A 3 -4.96 -3.02 -10.46
CA GLN A 3 -4.97 -4.12 -9.49
C GLN A 3 -3.68 -4.06 -8.68
N GLY A 4 -3.70 -3.29 -7.62
CA GLY A 4 -2.56 -3.20 -6.71
C GLY A 4 -2.44 -4.45 -5.86
N HIS A 5 -1.23 -4.74 -5.43
CA HIS A 5 -0.95 -5.86 -4.54
C HIS A 5 -0.40 -5.35 -3.22
N ILE A 6 -1.12 -5.61 -2.15
CA ILE A 6 -0.72 -5.25 -0.79
C ILE A 6 -0.25 -6.50 -0.07
N GLU A 7 0.98 -6.49 0.42
CA GLU A 7 1.57 -7.65 1.08
C GLU A 7 1.17 -7.77 2.55
N LEU A 8 0.95 -6.64 3.22
CA LEU A 8 0.68 -6.62 4.66
C LEU A 8 -0.69 -6.03 4.96
N THR A 9 -1.41 -6.66 5.89
CA THR A 9 -2.63 -6.10 6.47
C THR A 9 -2.28 -5.35 7.75
N LYS A 10 -3.23 -4.56 8.24
CA LYS A 10 -3.09 -3.91 9.54
C LYS A 10 -2.83 -4.94 10.64
N GLN A 11 -3.48 -6.08 10.57
CA GLN A 11 -3.34 -7.15 11.56
C GLN A 11 -1.92 -7.73 11.53
N ASP A 12 -1.36 -7.92 10.34
CA ASP A 12 0.02 -8.40 10.20
C ASP A 12 1.00 -7.49 10.91
N ILE A 13 0.80 -6.18 10.80
CA ILE A 13 1.67 -5.19 11.43
C ILE A 13 1.51 -5.24 12.95
N LEU A 14 0.29 -5.33 13.44
CA LEU A 14 0.00 -5.37 14.88
C LEU A 14 0.55 -6.62 15.55
N GLU A 15 0.54 -7.74 14.85
CA GLU A 15 0.96 -9.04 15.39
C GLU A 15 2.41 -9.39 15.07
N LYS A 16 3.14 -8.52 14.38
CA LYS A 16 4.52 -8.81 14.00
C LYS A 16 5.40 -8.97 15.22
N GLU A 17 6.07 -10.11 15.30
CA GLU A 17 7.07 -10.39 16.32
C GLU A 17 8.44 -10.48 15.66
N PHE A 18 9.45 -9.86 16.27
CA PHE A 18 10.82 -9.94 15.81
C PHE A 18 11.62 -10.83 16.73
N LYS A 19 12.53 -11.59 16.17
CA LYS A 19 13.46 -12.39 16.97
C LYS A 19 14.37 -11.48 17.75
N ILE A 20 14.63 -11.84 19.00
CA ILE A 20 15.50 -11.10 19.90
C ILE A 20 16.74 -11.94 20.14
N ASP A 21 17.91 -11.36 19.98
CA ASP A 21 19.17 -11.99 20.36
C ASP A 21 19.79 -11.27 21.57
N ALA A 22 21.02 -11.60 21.91
CA ALA A 22 21.70 -11.02 23.09
C ALA A 22 21.85 -9.49 23.02
N ARG A 23 21.73 -8.89 21.85
CA ARG A 23 21.87 -7.44 21.63
C ARG A 23 20.55 -6.73 21.39
N GLY A 24 19.41 -7.46 21.43
CA GLY A 24 18.09 -6.92 21.16
C GLY A 24 17.53 -7.42 19.83
N TYR A 25 16.68 -6.64 19.18
CA TYR A 25 16.12 -7.04 17.89
C TYR A 25 17.17 -7.08 16.81
N ARG A 26 17.03 -8.03 15.90
CA ARG A 26 17.90 -8.10 14.73
C ARG A 26 17.55 -6.98 13.77
N LEU A 27 18.47 -6.06 13.59
CA LEU A 27 18.26 -4.88 12.76
C LEU A 27 17.84 -5.24 11.33
N GLN A 28 18.44 -6.29 10.76
CA GLN A 28 18.12 -6.72 9.40
C GLN A 28 16.66 -7.17 9.25
N GLU A 29 16.11 -7.83 10.26
CA GLU A 29 14.70 -8.26 10.23
C GLU A 29 13.77 -7.04 10.31
N VAL A 30 14.10 -6.09 11.17
CA VAL A 30 13.33 -4.87 11.31
C VAL A 30 13.37 -4.06 10.01
N ASP A 31 14.55 -3.92 9.41
CA ASP A 31 14.71 -3.18 8.16
C ASP A 31 13.91 -3.82 7.02
N LYS A 32 13.94 -5.14 6.89
CA LYS A 32 13.16 -5.85 5.89
C LYS A 32 11.66 -5.60 6.05
N PHE A 33 11.19 -5.63 7.29
CA PHE A 33 9.79 -5.39 7.58
C PHE A 33 9.38 -3.97 7.23
N LEU A 34 10.22 -3.00 7.56
CA LEU A 34 9.99 -1.61 7.20
C LEU A 34 9.97 -1.40 5.68
N ASP A 35 10.85 -2.10 4.96
CA ASP A 35 10.85 -2.04 3.49
C ASP A 35 9.54 -2.52 2.90
N ILE A 36 8.97 -3.58 3.45
CA ILE A 36 7.68 -4.10 3.00
C ILE A 36 6.58 -3.07 3.28
N ILE A 37 6.60 -2.46 4.45
CA ILE A 37 5.63 -1.42 4.80
C ILE A 37 5.73 -0.25 3.82
N ILE A 38 6.94 0.19 3.49
CA ILE A 38 7.14 1.28 2.53
C ILE A 38 6.60 0.92 1.17
N ARG A 39 6.85 -0.30 0.70
CA ARG A 39 6.30 -0.77 -0.58
C ARG A 39 4.78 -0.76 -0.58
N ASP A 40 4.17 -1.18 0.53
CA ASP A 40 2.72 -1.19 0.65
C ASP A 40 2.15 0.24 0.64
N TYR A 41 2.79 1.18 1.29
CA TYR A 41 2.38 2.58 1.23
C TYR A 41 2.45 3.12 -0.20
N ASN A 42 3.51 2.80 -0.93
CA ASN A 42 3.63 3.18 -2.33
C ASN A 42 2.52 2.57 -3.17
N GLU A 43 2.16 1.32 -2.91
CA GLU A 43 1.05 0.65 -3.60
C GLU A 43 -0.29 1.31 -3.28
N TYR A 44 -0.52 1.68 -2.02
CA TYR A 44 -1.73 2.41 -1.65
C TYR A 44 -1.82 3.74 -2.40
N ASP A 45 -0.72 4.47 -2.50
CA ASP A 45 -0.68 5.71 -3.26
C ASP A 45 -1.03 5.48 -4.72
N ASN A 46 -0.49 4.43 -5.32
CA ASN A 46 -0.78 4.05 -6.71
C ASN A 46 -2.25 3.68 -6.90
N ILE A 47 -2.81 2.92 -5.95
CA ILE A 47 -4.22 2.53 -5.98
C ILE A 47 -5.11 3.77 -5.90
N ILE A 48 -4.81 4.68 -4.98
CA ILE A 48 -5.57 5.91 -4.81
C ILE A 48 -5.52 6.75 -6.07
N SER A 49 -4.33 6.90 -6.66
CA SER A 49 -4.15 7.67 -7.89
C SER A 49 -4.94 7.06 -9.05
N ALA A 50 -4.94 5.74 -9.17
CA ALA A 50 -5.70 5.05 -10.20
C ALA A 50 -7.21 5.26 -10.03
N LEU A 51 -7.69 5.17 -8.80
CA LEU A 51 -9.11 5.39 -8.50
C LEU A 51 -9.53 6.82 -8.79
N GLU A 52 -8.70 7.80 -8.45
CA GLU A 52 -8.97 9.19 -8.75
C GLU A 52 -9.02 9.45 -10.24
N ASN A 53 -8.14 8.82 -11.00
CA ASN A 53 -8.11 8.90 -12.46
C ASN A 53 -9.39 8.32 -13.05
N ASP A 54 -9.80 7.16 -12.61
CA ASP A 54 -11.04 6.51 -13.06
C ASP A 54 -12.24 7.40 -12.78
N LYS A 55 -12.28 8.01 -11.61
CA LYS A 55 -13.35 8.91 -11.23
C LYS A 55 -13.41 10.14 -12.14
N ARG A 56 -12.28 10.74 -12.46
CA ARG A 56 -12.21 11.89 -13.38
C ARG A 56 -12.68 11.51 -14.78
N GLN A 57 -12.27 10.35 -15.24
CA GLN A 57 -12.64 9.86 -16.57
C GLN A 57 -14.14 9.66 -16.66
N LEU A 58 -14.76 9.06 -15.66
CA LEU A 58 -16.20 8.88 -15.59
C LEU A 58 -16.94 10.21 -15.59
N ALA A 59 -16.44 11.19 -14.82
CA ALA A 59 -17.03 12.52 -14.78
C ALA A 59 -16.95 13.21 -16.13
N ASN A 60 -15.85 13.08 -16.84
CA ASN A 60 -15.68 13.64 -18.18
C ASN A 60 -16.60 12.96 -19.19
N GLU A 61 -16.72 11.66 -19.14
CA GLU A 61 -17.63 10.91 -20.03
C GLU A 61 -19.08 11.31 -19.80
N ASN A 62 -19.49 11.47 -18.54
CA ASN A 62 -20.84 11.91 -18.20
C ASN A 62 -21.10 13.32 -18.73
N GLN A 63 -20.13 14.18 -18.66
CA GLN A 63 -20.24 15.54 -19.15
C GLN A 63 -20.41 15.56 -20.68
N GLU A 64 -19.67 14.73 -21.39
CA GLU A 64 -19.80 14.61 -22.84
C GLU A 64 -21.15 14.07 -23.26
N LEU A 65 -21.67 13.12 -22.50
CA LEU A 65 -22.97 12.52 -22.82
C LEU A 65 -24.15 13.48 -22.61
N LYS A 66 -23.95 14.53 -21.80
CA LYS A 66 -25.00 15.52 -21.54
C LYS A 66 -25.10 16.60 -22.61
N GLN A 67 -24.16 16.63 -23.52
CA GLN A 67 -24.18 17.55 -24.64
C GLN A 67 -24.99 16.96 -25.79
#